data_90312025ab87916dabe06a44793db865
#
_entry.id   90312025ab87916dabe06a44793db865
#
_cell.length_a   1.000
_cell.length_b   1.000
_cell.length_c   1.000
_cell.angle_alpha   90.00
_cell.angle_beta   90.00
_cell.angle_gamma   90.00
#
_symmetry.space_group_name_H-M   'P 1'
#
loop_
_entity.id
_entity.type
_entity.pdbx_description
1 polymer ?
#
loop_
_entity_poly.entity_id
_entity_poly.type
_entity_poly.pdbx_seq_one_letter_code
_entity_poly.pdbx_strand_id
1 'polypeptide(L)'
;MTVAENSRKGLVGRGVSRVDASDKVRGLARYADDLDVPGCWHGVIVRSPVSRGTLRSVKLDPACDASKAVVVTAQDIPGPNILVMHDRSMPLLVFDEVRYIGEPLAVVAAPTLRQAMEWANVYSAYLVT
;
A
#
# COMPACT_ATOMS: atom_id res chain seq x y z
N MET A 1 -24.14 55.87 15.06
CA MET A 1 -24.16 54.36 14.96
C MET A 1 -23.05 53.94 14.04
N THR A 2 -21.88 53.65 14.61
CA THR A 2 -20.63 53.42 13.87
C THR A 2 -20.61 51.94 13.51
N VAL A 3 -20.69 51.63 12.23
CA VAL A 3 -20.54 50.25 11.71
C VAL A 3 -19.08 49.86 11.90
N ALA A 4 -18.84 48.89 12.77
CA ALA A 4 -17.50 48.34 12.98
C ALA A 4 -17.04 47.74 11.66
N GLU A 5 -16.01 48.31 11.08
CA GLU A 5 -15.30 47.86 9.89
C GLU A 5 -14.59 46.55 10.22
N ASN A 6 -15.27 45.42 9.94
CA ASN A 6 -14.74 44.08 10.12
C ASN A 6 -13.71 43.83 9.00
N SER A 7 -12.51 44.42 9.18
CA SER A 7 -11.40 44.20 8.26
C SER A 7 -11.01 42.74 8.28
N ARG A 8 -11.53 41.95 7.34
CA ARG A 8 -11.03 40.60 7.02
C ARG A 8 -9.57 40.76 6.67
N LYS A 9 -8.69 40.55 7.65
CA LYS A 9 -7.23 40.57 7.44
C LYS A 9 -6.92 39.47 6.42
N GLY A 10 -6.81 39.81 5.14
CA GLY A 10 -6.47 38.92 4.08
C GLY A 10 -5.13 38.22 4.36
N LEU A 11 -5.02 36.96 4.05
CA LEU A 11 -3.80 36.16 4.17
C LEU A 11 -2.85 36.36 2.98
N VAL A 12 -3.35 36.97 1.90
CA VAL A 12 -2.57 37.24 0.68
C VAL A 12 -1.47 38.27 1.01
N GLY A 13 -0.23 37.94 0.63
CA GLY A 13 0.96 38.79 0.86
C GLY A 13 1.53 38.69 2.28
N ARG A 14 1.04 37.81 3.13
CA ARG A 14 1.62 37.57 4.47
C ARG A 14 2.31 36.22 4.52
N GLY A 15 3.48 36.17 5.16
CA GLY A 15 4.16 34.92 5.51
C GLY A 15 3.45 34.26 6.69
N VAL A 16 2.50 33.37 6.38
CA VAL A 16 1.80 32.56 7.40
C VAL A 16 2.61 31.32 7.67
N SER A 17 2.97 31.07 8.92
CA SER A 17 3.63 29.85 9.33
C SER A 17 2.72 28.66 9.09
N ARG A 18 3.25 27.60 8.47
CA ARG A 18 2.56 26.35 8.30
C ARG A 18 2.29 25.71 9.67
N VAL A 19 1.06 25.23 9.91
CA VAL A 19 0.61 24.75 11.22
C VAL A 19 1.48 23.58 11.71
N ASP A 20 1.88 22.70 10.81
CA ASP A 20 2.68 21.49 11.10
C ASP A 20 4.19 21.66 10.89
N ALA A 21 4.65 22.88 10.58
CA ALA A 21 6.06 23.13 10.27
C ALA A 21 6.98 22.86 11.45
N SER A 22 6.58 23.29 12.65
CA SER A 22 7.37 23.10 13.88
C SER A 22 7.66 21.64 14.15
N ASP A 23 6.63 20.79 14.09
CA ASP A 23 6.78 19.37 14.40
C ASP A 23 7.60 18.64 13.33
N LYS A 24 7.46 19.03 12.06
CA LYS A 24 8.26 18.46 10.97
C LYS A 24 9.74 18.81 11.09
N VAL A 25 10.05 20.07 11.33
CA VAL A 25 11.47 20.52 11.48
C VAL A 25 12.14 19.90 12.70
N ARG A 26 11.37 19.64 13.75
CA ARG A 26 11.87 19.04 14.99
C ARG A 26 11.88 17.50 14.97
N GLY A 27 11.40 16.86 13.90
CA GLY A 27 11.26 15.40 13.82
C GLY A 27 10.19 14.81 14.74
N LEU A 28 9.23 15.63 15.16
CA LEU A 28 8.13 15.21 16.05
C LEU A 28 6.84 14.85 15.28
N ALA A 29 6.79 15.20 13.99
CA ALA A 29 5.66 14.84 13.16
C ALA A 29 5.60 13.31 13.00
N ARG A 30 4.43 12.74 13.29
CA ARG A 30 4.19 11.30 13.18
C ARG A 30 3.43 11.01 11.88
N TYR A 31 3.92 10.04 11.12
CA TYR A 31 3.32 9.53 9.89
C TYR A 31 2.76 8.13 10.13
N ALA A 32 2.05 7.57 9.14
CA ALA A 32 1.48 6.24 9.26
C ALA A 32 2.52 5.15 9.55
N ASP A 33 3.71 5.27 8.94
CA ASP A 33 4.82 4.33 9.14
C ASP A 33 5.48 4.42 10.53
N ASP A 34 5.23 5.52 11.26
CA ASP A 34 5.73 5.71 12.63
C ASP A 34 4.76 5.15 13.68
N LEU A 35 3.63 4.61 13.24
CA LEU A 35 2.62 4.06 14.12
C LEU A 35 2.90 2.56 14.38
N ASP A 36 3.31 2.26 15.60
CA ASP A 36 3.39 0.87 16.07
C ASP A 36 2.03 0.46 16.64
N VAL A 37 1.37 -0.51 15.99
CA VAL A 37 0.07 -1.04 16.41
C VAL A 37 0.28 -2.46 16.93
N PRO A 38 0.18 -2.66 18.25
CA PRO A 38 0.39 -3.97 18.85
C PRO A 38 -0.52 -5.05 18.25
N GLY A 39 0.06 -6.18 17.87
CA GLY A 39 -0.67 -7.31 17.29
C GLY A 39 -0.98 -7.19 15.80
N CYS A 40 -0.60 -6.11 15.13
CA CYS A 40 -0.70 -6.02 13.67
C CYS A 40 0.33 -6.90 12.98
N TRP A 41 -0.09 -7.50 11.88
CA TRP A 41 0.79 -8.21 10.97
C TRP A 41 1.35 -7.27 9.91
N HIS A 42 2.51 -7.61 9.40
CA HIS A 42 3.19 -6.87 8.34
C HIS A 42 2.80 -7.46 6.98
N GLY A 43 2.24 -6.63 6.10
CA GLY A 43 1.89 -7.02 4.74
C GLY A 43 2.96 -6.61 3.73
N VAL A 44 3.37 -7.53 2.85
CA VAL A 44 4.28 -7.27 1.73
C VAL A 44 3.61 -7.65 0.44
N ILE A 45 3.67 -6.76 -0.56
CA ILE A 45 3.09 -7.01 -1.89
C ILE A 45 4.06 -7.85 -2.72
N VAL A 46 3.58 -9.00 -3.18
CA VAL A 46 4.25 -9.79 -4.22
C VAL A 46 4.00 -9.14 -5.57
N ARG A 47 5.07 -8.85 -6.29
CA ARG A 47 5.00 -8.13 -7.57
C ARG A 47 5.48 -9.00 -8.72
N SER A 48 4.92 -8.75 -9.91
CA SER A 48 5.32 -9.45 -11.12
C SER A 48 6.77 -9.14 -11.53
N PRO A 49 7.61 -10.15 -11.78
CA PRO A 49 8.94 -9.98 -12.36
C PRO A 49 8.91 -9.87 -13.90
N VAL A 50 7.75 -10.13 -14.53
CA VAL A 50 7.59 -10.14 -15.99
C VAL A 50 6.71 -8.99 -16.46
N SER A 51 6.94 -8.55 -17.69
CA SER A 51 6.20 -7.45 -18.32
C SER A 51 4.82 -7.89 -18.83
N ARG A 52 4.66 -9.17 -19.17
CA ARG A 52 3.40 -9.76 -19.62
C ARG A 52 3.41 -11.26 -19.35
N GLY A 53 2.27 -11.81 -18.96
CA GLY A 53 2.10 -13.24 -18.72
C GLY A 53 0.73 -13.57 -18.15
N THR A 54 0.44 -14.84 -18.06
CA THR A 54 -0.78 -15.36 -17.44
C THR A 54 -0.47 -15.84 -16.03
N LEU A 55 -1.17 -15.32 -15.04
CA LEU A 55 -1.09 -15.80 -13.67
C LEU A 55 -1.89 -17.08 -13.51
N ARG A 56 -1.21 -18.22 -13.41
CA ARG A 56 -1.86 -19.54 -13.26
C ARG A 56 -2.27 -19.82 -11.83
N SER A 57 -1.40 -19.52 -10.90
CA SER A 57 -1.67 -19.67 -9.47
C SER A 57 -0.65 -18.92 -8.64
N VAL A 58 -1.09 -18.45 -7.47
CA VAL A 58 -0.20 -17.99 -6.40
C VAL A 58 -0.16 -19.10 -5.37
N LYS A 59 0.99 -19.77 -5.22
CA LYS A 59 1.16 -20.87 -4.26
C LYS A 59 2.27 -20.55 -3.30
N LEU A 60 2.05 -20.90 -2.04
CA LEU A 60 3.09 -20.88 -1.02
C LEU A 60 4.11 -21.97 -1.33
N ASP A 61 5.40 -21.65 -1.17
CA ASP A 61 6.42 -22.70 -1.17
C ASP A 61 6.13 -23.67 -0.03
N PRO A 62 6.10 -24.98 -0.28
CA PRO A 62 5.89 -25.99 0.77
C PRO A 62 6.90 -25.91 1.93
N ALA A 63 8.06 -25.29 1.71
CA ALA A 63 9.05 -25.05 2.76
C ALA A 63 8.65 -23.93 3.73
N CYS A 64 7.64 -23.11 3.39
CA CYS A 64 7.11 -22.07 4.26
C CYS A 64 6.05 -22.63 5.21
N ASP A 65 6.14 -22.27 6.48
CA ASP A 65 5.13 -22.63 7.47
C ASP A 65 3.84 -21.83 7.24
N ALA A 66 2.91 -22.41 6.46
CA ALA A 66 1.63 -21.79 6.13
C ALA A 66 0.79 -21.37 7.36
N SER A 67 1.07 -21.94 8.54
CA SER A 67 0.35 -21.59 9.78
C SER A 67 0.69 -20.17 10.29
N LYS A 68 1.78 -19.59 9.79
CA LYS A 68 2.29 -18.27 10.21
C LYS A 68 2.18 -17.20 9.13
N ALA A 69 1.55 -17.50 8.00
CA ALA A 69 1.35 -16.56 6.91
C ALA A 69 -0.11 -16.51 6.47
N VAL A 70 -0.54 -15.34 6.07
CA VAL A 70 -1.78 -15.15 5.33
C VAL A 70 -1.43 -14.63 3.94
N VAL A 71 -1.96 -15.28 2.92
CA VAL A 71 -1.81 -14.85 1.53
C VAL A 71 -3.16 -14.38 1.03
N VAL A 72 -3.21 -13.18 0.51
CA VAL A 72 -4.40 -12.57 -0.08
C VAL A 72 -4.16 -12.41 -1.57
N THR A 73 -5.04 -12.96 -2.37
CA THR A 73 -5.05 -12.88 -3.84
C THR A 73 -6.25 -12.08 -4.33
N ALA A 74 -6.35 -11.88 -5.62
CA ALA A 74 -7.51 -11.22 -6.22
C ALA A 74 -8.85 -11.92 -5.91
N GLN A 75 -8.81 -13.24 -5.66
CA GLN A 75 -10.00 -14.04 -5.34
C GLN A 75 -10.52 -13.82 -3.92
N ASP A 76 -9.65 -13.37 -3.02
CA ASP A 76 -9.97 -13.15 -1.61
C ASP A 76 -10.56 -11.76 -1.34
N ILE A 77 -10.59 -10.88 -2.36
CA ILE A 77 -11.14 -9.52 -2.24
C ILE A 77 -12.66 -9.60 -2.18
N PRO A 78 -13.32 -9.17 -1.08
CA PRO A 78 -14.76 -9.34 -0.88
C PRO A 78 -15.63 -8.37 -1.72
N GLY A 79 -15.01 -7.51 -2.52
CA GLY A 79 -15.66 -6.49 -3.35
C GLY A 79 -15.06 -6.43 -4.75
N PRO A 80 -15.33 -5.34 -5.50
CA PRO A 80 -14.70 -5.14 -6.80
C PRO A 80 -13.18 -5.07 -6.69
N ASN A 81 -12.47 -5.93 -7.41
CA ASN A 81 -11.00 -5.89 -7.51
C ASN A 81 -10.57 -4.79 -8.48
N ILE A 82 -10.88 -3.54 -8.14
CA ILE A 82 -10.65 -2.40 -9.02
C ILE A 82 -10.29 -1.15 -8.22
N LEU A 83 -9.25 -0.47 -8.65
CA LEU A 83 -8.89 0.87 -8.22
C LEU A 83 -9.24 1.84 -9.34
N VAL A 84 -10.09 2.81 -9.02
CA VAL A 84 -10.45 3.89 -9.96
C VAL A 84 -9.64 5.12 -9.61
N MET A 85 -8.81 5.56 -10.55
CA MET A 85 -8.05 6.81 -10.44
C MET A 85 -8.39 7.71 -11.64
N HIS A 86 -9.13 8.76 -11.36
CA HIS A 86 -9.65 9.70 -12.38
C HIS A 86 -10.49 8.97 -13.43
N ASP A 87 -9.98 8.87 -14.65
CA ASP A 87 -10.60 8.23 -15.82
C ASP A 87 -10.07 6.80 -16.09
N ARG A 88 -9.16 6.33 -15.26
CA ARG A 88 -8.51 5.02 -15.43
C ARG A 88 -8.88 4.06 -14.30
N SER A 89 -9.10 2.83 -14.68
CA SER A 89 -9.30 1.74 -13.74
C SER A 89 -8.21 0.68 -13.90
N MET A 90 -7.74 0.15 -12.78
CA MET A 90 -6.77 -0.94 -12.74
C MET A 90 -7.16 -1.93 -11.64
N PRO A 91 -6.85 -3.22 -11.78
CA PRO A 91 -7.08 -4.16 -10.68
C PRO A 91 -6.18 -3.82 -9.49
N LEU A 92 -6.68 -4.05 -8.29
CA LEU A 92 -5.90 -3.99 -7.06
C LEU A 92 -4.84 -5.09 -7.02
N LEU A 93 -5.24 -6.31 -7.39
CA LEU A 93 -4.38 -7.48 -7.55
C LEU A 93 -4.69 -8.15 -8.89
N VAL A 94 -3.69 -8.69 -9.55
CA VAL A 94 -3.85 -9.42 -10.82
C VAL A 94 -4.73 -10.65 -10.60
N PHE A 95 -5.75 -10.80 -11.45
CA PHE A 95 -6.62 -11.98 -11.44
C PHE A 95 -6.12 -13.07 -12.38
N ASP A 96 -5.78 -12.71 -13.63
CA ASP A 96 -5.40 -13.65 -14.69
C ASP A 96 -4.23 -13.15 -15.55
N GLU A 97 -4.23 -11.91 -16.01
CA GLU A 97 -3.24 -11.38 -16.93
C GLU A 97 -2.37 -10.30 -16.29
N VAL A 98 -1.06 -10.53 -16.28
CA VAL A 98 -0.03 -9.54 -15.93
C VAL A 98 0.22 -8.64 -17.13
N ARG A 99 0.25 -7.32 -16.93
CA ARG A 99 0.34 -6.30 -17.97
C ARG A 99 1.62 -5.47 -17.91
N TYR A 100 2.30 -5.44 -16.75
CA TYR A 100 3.55 -4.71 -16.58
C TYR A 100 4.41 -5.29 -15.44
N ILE A 101 5.71 -5.03 -15.52
CA ILE A 101 6.66 -5.39 -14.44
C ILE A 101 6.28 -4.63 -13.16
N GLY A 102 6.24 -5.35 -12.05
CA GLY A 102 5.89 -4.79 -10.76
C GLY A 102 4.39 -4.73 -10.46
N GLU A 103 3.53 -5.26 -11.36
CA GLU A 103 2.09 -5.35 -11.12
C GLU A 103 1.81 -6.18 -9.87
N PRO A 104 0.93 -5.73 -8.94
CA PRO A 104 0.62 -6.46 -7.72
C PRO A 104 -0.10 -7.78 -7.99
N LEU A 105 0.44 -8.89 -7.50
CA LEU A 105 -0.10 -10.24 -7.70
C LEU A 105 -0.84 -10.76 -6.47
N ALA A 106 -0.26 -10.53 -5.31
CA ALA A 106 -0.78 -10.97 -4.03
C ALA A 106 -0.21 -10.12 -2.90
N VAL A 107 -0.79 -10.23 -1.72
CA VAL A 107 -0.24 -9.70 -0.47
C VAL A 107 0.08 -10.86 0.45
N VAL A 108 1.28 -10.88 0.99
CA VAL A 108 1.70 -11.84 2.02
C VAL A 108 1.79 -11.12 3.35
N ALA A 109 1.07 -11.58 4.34
CA ALA A 109 1.12 -11.02 5.69
C ALA A 109 1.71 -12.03 6.68
N ALA A 110 2.56 -11.52 7.58
CA ALA A 110 3.22 -12.30 8.62
C ALA A 110 3.38 -11.49 9.91
N PRO A 111 3.63 -12.14 11.05
CA PRO A 111 3.85 -11.46 12.33
C PRO A 111 5.03 -10.49 12.35
N THR A 112 6.04 -10.70 11.51
CA THR A 112 7.19 -9.80 11.38
C THR A 112 7.44 -9.41 9.93
N LEU A 113 7.92 -8.18 9.71
CA LEU A 113 8.25 -7.68 8.38
C LEU A 113 9.28 -8.58 7.67
N ARG A 114 10.29 -9.07 8.39
CA ARG A 114 11.31 -9.96 7.84
C ARG A 114 10.69 -11.25 7.27
N GLN A 115 9.81 -11.89 8.03
CA GLN A 115 9.10 -13.10 7.55
C GLN A 115 8.23 -12.80 6.34
N ALA A 116 7.49 -11.68 6.35
CA ALA A 116 6.65 -11.28 5.22
C ALA A 116 7.49 -11.05 3.95
N MET A 117 8.67 -10.42 4.07
CA MET A 117 9.60 -10.22 2.95
C MET A 117 10.21 -11.52 2.44
N GLU A 118 10.69 -12.39 3.34
CA GLU A 118 11.24 -13.71 2.97
C GLU A 118 10.22 -14.52 2.18
N TRP A 119 8.98 -14.55 2.64
CA TRP A 119 7.92 -15.29 1.95
C TRP A 119 7.47 -14.62 0.66
N ALA A 120 7.36 -13.29 0.62
CA ALA A 120 7.01 -12.59 -0.62
C ALA A 120 8.03 -12.85 -1.75
N ASN A 121 9.33 -12.97 -1.42
CA ASN A 121 10.38 -13.26 -2.40
C ASN A 121 10.28 -14.69 -2.98
N VAL A 122 9.83 -15.65 -2.19
CA VAL A 122 9.62 -17.04 -2.65
C VAL A 122 8.45 -17.13 -3.64
N TYR A 123 7.40 -16.33 -3.44
CA TYR A 123 6.25 -16.31 -4.36
C TYR A 123 6.56 -15.78 -5.76
N SER A 124 7.55 -14.92 -5.92
CA SER A 124 7.89 -14.36 -7.24
C SER A 124 8.38 -15.41 -8.25
N ALA A 125 8.68 -16.65 -7.81
CA ALA A 125 9.21 -17.73 -8.64
C ALA A 125 8.14 -18.56 -9.41
N TYR A 126 6.85 -18.39 -9.12
CA TYR A 126 5.78 -19.25 -9.68
C TYR A 126 4.90 -18.58 -10.75
N LEU A 127 5.38 -17.53 -11.40
CA LEU A 127 4.72 -16.94 -12.57
C LEU A 127 5.07 -17.75 -13.81
N VAL A 128 4.07 -18.37 -14.42
CA VAL A 128 4.20 -19.04 -15.71
C VAL A 128 3.91 -18.01 -16.80
N THR A 129 4.93 -17.72 -17.61
CA THR A 129 4.82 -16.95 -18.86
C THR A 129 4.09 -17.79 -19.93
#